data_f3f174cc025d42a628fc5a0849fe6e39
#
_entry.id   f3f174cc025d42a628fc5a0849fe6e39
#
_cell.length_a   1.000
_cell.length_b   1.000
_cell.length_c   1.000
_cell.angle_alpha   90.00
_cell.angle_beta   90.00
_cell.angle_gamma   90.00
#
_symmetry.space_group_name_H-M   'P 1'
#
loop_
_entity.id
_entity.type
_entity.pdbx_description
1 polymer ?
#
loop_
_entity_poly.entity_id
_entity_poly.type
_entity_poly.pdbx_seq_one_letter_code
_entity_poly.pdbx_strand_id
1 'polypeptide(L)'
;STYRPQNQLLPQGNLSAATSYTFSAKEKDSETSLSYFGSRYYTSDLSVWLSVDPMSDKYPSLSSYVYCANNPVKLVDPNGEELIVIGEAATEAFKQLQASTSLLLLRDEETGIVTASGKCKYNADNILLSAINDKQISVCINAINGNENDYVFGGSFMGSEIENRGEFPISKPFLIVGGFKYVTTKQTVDPYECAGIDEFGTFRNDIDGIFPATYGSTMLHEVTESYLGGQISLQLNIPLLPAIEGNLTYKYYEQAHFAASKQPNITTDDIHKINMYANQNRP
;
A
#
# COMPACT_ATOMS: atom_id res chain seq x y z
N SER A 1 -17.99 -59.87 44.89
CA SER A 1 -18.11 -58.44 44.68
C SER A 1 -17.04 -58.00 43.64
N THR A 2 -17.44 -57.96 42.38
CA THR A 2 -16.59 -57.65 41.26
C THR A 2 -16.79 -56.21 40.87
N TYR A 3 -15.75 -55.38 41.03
CA TYR A 3 -15.72 -54.01 40.61
C TYR A 3 -15.25 -53.98 39.15
N ARG A 4 -16.08 -53.45 38.24
CA ARG A 4 -15.78 -53.23 36.82
C ARG A 4 -15.48 -51.74 36.63
N PRO A 5 -14.29 -51.32 36.13
CA PRO A 5 -14.10 -49.94 35.78
C PRO A 5 -14.82 -49.66 34.48
N GLN A 6 -15.68 -48.67 34.49
CA GLN A 6 -16.31 -48.12 33.28
C GLN A 6 -15.27 -47.31 32.50
N ASN A 7 -14.92 -47.79 31.31
CA ASN A 7 -14.26 -46.99 30.30
C ASN A 7 -15.23 -45.88 29.88
N GLN A 8 -15.06 -44.69 30.45
CA GLN A 8 -15.63 -43.51 29.86
C GLN A 8 -14.84 -43.19 28.57
N LEU A 9 -15.46 -43.53 27.45
CA LEU A 9 -15.06 -42.96 26.15
C LEU A 9 -15.25 -41.46 26.27
N LEU A 10 -14.12 -40.71 26.21
CA LEU A 10 -14.14 -39.29 25.98
C LEU A 10 -14.88 -39.07 24.66
N PRO A 11 -15.80 -38.11 24.58
CA PRO A 11 -16.43 -37.78 23.31
C PRO A 11 -15.32 -37.34 22.35
N GLN A 12 -15.19 -38.05 21.23
CA GLN A 12 -14.42 -37.60 20.12
C GLN A 12 -15.06 -36.28 19.64
N GLY A 13 -14.49 -35.16 20.08
CA GLY A 13 -14.84 -33.87 19.55
C GLY A 13 -14.60 -33.92 18.06
N ASN A 14 -15.64 -33.71 17.29
CA ASN A 14 -15.53 -33.39 15.86
C ASN A 14 -14.64 -32.16 15.71
N LEU A 15 -13.36 -32.38 15.44
CA LEU A 15 -12.44 -31.39 14.93
C LEU A 15 -12.72 -31.21 13.43
N SER A 16 -13.91 -30.83 13.06
CA SER A 16 -14.18 -30.08 11.86
C SER A 16 -14.43 -28.62 12.27
N ALA A 17 -13.41 -27.96 12.77
CA ALA A 17 -13.33 -26.51 12.60
C ALA A 17 -13.19 -26.31 11.09
N ALA A 18 -14.32 -26.27 10.40
CA ALA A 18 -14.37 -25.74 9.05
C ALA A 18 -13.76 -24.34 9.16
N THR A 19 -12.59 -24.14 8.55
CA THR A 19 -11.98 -22.83 8.54
C THR A 19 -12.94 -21.91 7.82
N SER A 20 -13.38 -20.83 8.48
CA SER A 20 -14.22 -19.78 7.87
C SER A 20 -13.51 -19.07 6.72
N TYR A 21 -12.22 -19.37 6.56
CA TYR A 21 -11.36 -18.78 5.52
C TYR A 21 -11.42 -19.63 4.25
N THR A 22 -11.80 -18.99 3.15
CA THR A 22 -11.99 -19.65 1.85
C THR A 22 -11.20 -18.95 0.75
N PHE A 23 -11.88 -18.46 -0.27
CA PHE A 23 -11.29 -17.77 -1.43
C PHE A 23 -10.41 -16.60 -1.00
N SER A 24 -9.17 -16.55 -1.50
CA SER A 24 -8.15 -15.53 -1.16
C SER A 24 -7.87 -15.41 0.35
N ALA A 25 -7.99 -16.52 1.12
CA ALA A 25 -7.82 -16.55 2.57
C ALA A 25 -8.70 -15.53 3.32
N LYS A 26 -9.87 -15.19 2.77
CA LYS A 26 -10.83 -14.29 3.41
C LYS A 26 -11.88 -15.06 4.19
N GLU A 27 -12.34 -14.43 5.27
CA GLU A 27 -13.42 -14.98 6.07
C GLU A 27 -14.72 -14.97 5.28
N LYS A 28 -15.35 -16.15 5.18
CA LYS A 28 -16.67 -16.29 4.59
C LYS A 28 -17.71 -16.25 5.70
N ASP A 29 -18.59 -15.28 5.64
CA ASP A 29 -19.76 -15.19 6.54
C ASP A 29 -20.70 -16.38 6.26
N SER A 30 -20.95 -17.16 7.30
CA SER A 30 -21.78 -18.37 7.21
C SER A 30 -23.27 -18.08 7.00
N GLU A 31 -23.75 -16.88 7.37
CA GLU A 31 -25.16 -16.50 7.25
C GLU A 31 -25.46 -15.94 5.85
N THR A 32 -24.55 -15.13 5.31
CA THR A 32 -24.74 -14.44 4.03
C THR A 32 -24.01 -15.10 2.87
N SER A 33 -23.07 -16.00 3.15
CA SER A 33 -22.16 -16.62 2.18
C SER A 33 -21.26 -15.63 1.43
N LEU A 34 -21.11 -14.43 1.93
CA LEU A 34 -20.25 -13.40 1.39
C LEU A 34 -18.85 -13.50 1.98
N SER A 35 -17.83 -13.19 1.19
CA SER A 35 -16.45 -13.07 1.67
C SER A 35 -16.14 -11.63 2.02
N TYR A 36 -15.67 -11.37 3.24
CA TYR A 36 -15.31 -10.04 3.69
C TYR A 36 -13.83 -9.77 3.43
N PHE A 37 -13.55 -8.74 2.64
CA PHE A 37 -12.18 -8.37 2.25
C PHE A 37 -11.64 -7.15 3.02
N GLY A 38 -12.41 -6.58 3.92
CA GLY A 38 -12.06 -5.38 4.68
C GLY A 38 -12.88 -4.18 4.20
N SER A 39 -12.60 -3.67 3.02
CA SER A 39 -13.33 -2.54 2.44
C SER A 39 -14.64 -2.94 1.78
N ARG A 40 -14.71 -4.14 1.21
CA ARG A 40 -15.86 -4.60 0.40
C ARG A 40 -16.25 -6.04 0.72
N TYR A 41 -17.50 -6.37 0.42
CA TYR A 41 -17.98 -7.74 0.40
C TYR A 41 -17.97 -8.29 -1.02
N TYR A 42 -17.44 -9.48 -1.17
CA TYR A 42 -17.35 -10.21 -2.42
C TYR A 42 -18.36 -11.35 -2.45
N THR A 43 -19.09 -11.49 -3.55
CA THR A 43 -19.95 -12.63 -3.80
C THR A 43 -19.29 -13.61 -4.78
N SER A 44 -18.94 -14.79 -4.29
CA SER A 44 -18.32 -15.83 -5.13
C SER A 44 -19.27 -16.34 -6.22
N ASP A 45 -20.58 -16.32 -5.96
CA ASP A 45 -21.59 -16.83 -6.88
C ASP A 45 -21.73 -15.97 -8.14
N LEU A 46 -21.50 -14.65 -7.99
CA LEU A 46 -21.57 -13.70 -9.10
C LEU A 46 -20.19 -13.22 -9.56
N SER A 47 -19.15 -13.55 -8.81
CA SER A 47 -17.76 -13.12 -9.07
C SER A 47 -17.58 -11.59 -9.13
N VAL A 48 -18.30 -10.86 -8.28
CA VAL A 48 -18.28 -9.39 -8.23
C VAL A 48 -18.28 -8.87 -6.81
N TRP A 49 -17.86 -7.62 -6.65
CA TRP A 49 -18.06 -6.84 -5.44
C TRP A 49 -19.53 -6.42 -5.29
N LEU A 50 -20.03 -6.35 -4.06
CA LEU A 50 -21.39 -5.86 -3.79
C LEU A 50 -21.48 -4.34 -3.67
N SER A 51 -20.35 -3.66 -3.58
CA SER A 51 -20.29 -2.18 -3.56
C SER A 51 -19.39 -1.68 -4.68
N VAL A 52 -19.62 -0.43 -5.08
CA VAL A 52 -18.79 0.28 -6.05
C VAL A 52 -17.34 0.30 -5.56
N ASP A 53 -16.40 0.10 -6.45
CA ASP A 53 -14.99 0.30 -6.17
C ASP A 53 -14.75 1.77 -5.83
N PRO A 54 -14.18 2.07 -4.65
CA PRO A 54 -13.83 3.44 -4.29
C PRO A 54 -12.88 4.12 -5.29
N MET A 55 -12.12 3.30 -6.00
CA MET A 55 -11.15 3.74 -7.00
C MET A 55 -11.71 3.72 -8.43
N SER A 56 -13.02 3.46 -8.61
CA SER A 56 -13.66 3.31 -9.93
C SER A 56 -13.44 4.49 -10.87
N ASP A 57 -13.31 5.70 -10.36
CA ASP A 57 -13.06 6.89 -11.17
C ASP A 57 -11.65 6.88 -11.81
N LYS A 58 -10.73 6.11 -11.24
CA LYS A 58 -9.37 5.94 -11.78
C LYS A 58 -9.31 4.91 -12.91
N TYR A 59 -10.32 4.05 -13.02
CA TYR A 59 -10.39 2.97 -14.00
C TYR A 59 -11.67 3.03 -14.84
N PRO A 60 -11.91 4.10 -15.62
CA PRO A 60 -13.17 4.30 -16.32
C PRO A 60 -13.48 3.22 -17.38
N SER A 61 -12.49 2.42 -17.75
CA SER A 61 -12.64 1.28 -18.65
C SER A 61 -13.09 -0.02 -17.97
N LEU A 62 -13.04 -0.08 -16.63
CA LEU A 62 -13.45 -1.25 -15.86
C LEU A 62 -14.80 -0.99 -15.18
N SER A 63 -15.54 -2.08 -14.95
CA SER A 63 -16.73 -2.00 -14.12
C SER A 63 -16.33 -1.72 -12.67
N SER A 64 -17.00 -0.78 -12.01
CA SER A 64 -16.81 -0.46 -10.60
C SER A 64 -17.12 -1.61 -9.63
N TYR A 65 -17.64 -2.72 -10.12
CA TYR A 65 -17.95 -3.94 -9.36
C TYR A 65 -17.03 -5.11 -9.71
N VAL A 66 -16.02 -4.90 -10.58
CA VAL A 66 -15.14 -5.98 -11.01
C VAL A 66 -14.16 -6.40 -9.92
N TYR A 67 -13.95 -7.69 -9.76
CA TYR A 67 -12.92 -8.25 -8.88
C TYR A 67 -11.66 -8.53 -9.70
N CYS A 68 -10.50 -7.99 -9.26
CA CYS A 68 -9.19 -8.23 -9.88
C CYS A 68 -9.20 -8.05 -11.41
N ALA A 69 -9.82 -7.00 -11.93
CA ALA A 69 -9.92 -6.71 -13.36
C ALA A 69 -10.39 -7.92 -14.21
N ASN A 70 -11.28 -8.75 -13.66
CA ASN A 70 -11.72 -10.04 -14.23
C ASN A 70 -10.61 -11.11 -14.38
N ASN A 71 -9.50 -10.98 -13.66
CA ASN A 71 -8.40 -11.94 -13.72
C ASN A 71 -8.01 -12.49 -12.33
N PRO A 72 -8.94 -13.13 -11.58
CA PRO A 72 -8.70 -13.60 -10.21
C PRO A 72 -7.74 -14.78 -10.10
N VAL A 73 -7.32 -15.34 -11.24
CA VAL A 73 -6.30 -16.42 -11.30
C VAL A 73 -4.89 -15.85 -11.16
N LYS A 74 -4.67 -14.63 -11.66
CA LYS A 74 -3.37 -13.95 -11.63
C LYS A 74 -3.30 -12.86 -10.55
N LEU A 75 -4.43 -12.27 -10.23
CA LEU A 75 -4.52 -11.13 -9.32
C LEU A 75 -5.29 -11.55 -8.07
N VAL A 76 -4.85 -11.03 -6.93
CA VAL A 76 -5.56 -11.15 -5.65
C VAL A 76 -5.77 -9.73 -5.15
N ASP A 77 -6.99 -9.40 -4.78
CA ASP A 77 -7.29 -8.17 -4.06
C ASP A 77 -7.28 -8.48 -2.55
N PRO A 78 -6.21 -8.13 -1.83
CA PRO A 78 -6.08 -8.52 -0.42
C PRO A 78 -7.09 -7.81 0.50
N ASN A 79 -7.47 -6.59 0.18
CA ASN A 79 -8.25 -5.72 1.07
C ASN A 79 -9.31 -4.87 0.37
N GLY A 80 -9.34 -4.85 -0.97
CA GLY A 80 -10.11 -3.91 -1.74
C GLY A 80 -9.49 -2.51 -1.82
N GLU A 81 -8.21 -2.36 -1.39
CA GLU A 81 -7.38 -1.16 -1.47
C GLU A 81 -5.89 -1.54 -1.60
N GLU A 82 -5.04 -0.65 -2.16
CA GLU A 82 -3.79 -1.09 -2.75
C GLU A 82 -2.70 -0.04 -2.74
N LEU A 83 -1.43 -0.50 -2.83
CA LEU A 83 -0.35 0.33 -3.35
C LEU A 83 -0.47 0.37 -4.88
N ILE A 84 -0.56 1.56 -5.44
CA ILE A 84 -0.71 1.79 -6.87
C ILE A 84 0.48 2.57 -7.38
N VAL A 85 1.10 2.09 -8.46
CA VAL A 85 2.19 2.76 -9.17
C VAL A 85 1.76 2.98 -10.61
N ILE A 86 1.47 4.23 -10.96
CA ILE A 86 0.96 4.66 -12.28
C ILE A 86 1.82 5.79 -12.85
N GLY A 87 1.50 6.24 -14.05
CA GLY A 87 2.17 7.36 -14.72
C GLY A 87 3.12 6.90 -15.83
N GLU A 88 3.70 7.86 -16.53
CA GLU A 88 4.53 7.64 -17.73
C GLU A 88 5.77 6.79 -17.44
N ALA A 89 6.38 6.98 -16.26
CA ALA A 89 7.58 6.26 -15.83
C ALA A 89 7.29 5.13 -14.82
N ALA A 90 6.03 4.67 -14.73
CA ALA A 90 5.62 3.66 -13.76
C ALA A 90 6.41 2.35 -13.83
N THR A 91 6.80 1.93 -15.03
CA THR A 91 7.61 0.71 -15.22
C THR A 91 9.00 0.86 -14.59
N GLU A 92 9.65 2.02 -14.76
CA GLU A 92 10.96 2.27 -14.13
C GLU A 92 10.84 2.43 -12.61
N ALA A 93 9.82 3.15 -12.13
CA ALA A 93 9.54 3.28 -10.70
C ALA A 93 9.31 1.90 -10.04
N PHE A 94 8.52 1.04 -10.66
CA PHE A 94 8.28 -0.31 -10.17
C PHE A 94 9.54 -1.17 -10.17
N LYS A 95 10.38 -1.09 -11.21
CA LYS A 95 11.67 -1.79 -11.29
C LYS A 95 12.59 -1.40 -10.14
N GLN A 96 12.67 -0.12 -9.81
CA GLN A 96 13.44 0.39 -8.68
C GLN A 96 12.87 -0.11 -7.35
N LEU A 97 11.56 -0.04 -7.17
CA LEU A 97 10.91 -0.56 -5.96
C LEU A 97 11.17 -2.06 -5.77
N GLN A 98 11.09 -2.86 -6.84
CA GLN A 98 11.42 -4.29 -6.79
C GLN A 98 12.89 -4.52 -6.40
N ALA A 99 13.82 -3.70 -6.89
CA ALA A 99 15.24 -3.84 -6.58
C ALA A 99 15.58 -3.47 -5.12
N SER A 100 14.75 -2.67 -4.47
CA SER A 100 14.99 -2.15 -3.11
C SER A 100 14.41 -3.00 -1.98
N THR A 101 13.76 -4.10 -2.30
CA THR A 101 13.12 -4.99 -1.30
C THR A 101 13.49 -6.45 -1.50
N SER A 102 13.41 -7.23 -0.43
CA SER A 102 13.56 -8.69 -0.49
C SER A 102 12.25 -9.41 -0.86
N LEU A 103 11.15 -8.68 -0.93
CA LEU A 103 9.85 -9.21 -1.34
C LEU A 103 9.83 -9.42 -2.86
N LEU A 104 9.05 -10.38 -3.31
CA LEU A 104 8.69 -10.51 -4.71
C LEU A 104 7.45 -9.67 -4.95
N LEU A 105 7.59 -8.61 -5.72
CA LEU A 105 6.52 -7.72 -6.11
C LEU A 105 5.97 -8.10 -7.50
N LEU A 106 4.69 -7.91 -7.70
CA LEU A 106 4.03 -7.97 -8.99
C LEU A 106 3.22 -6.69 -9.16
N ARG A 107 3.33 -6.06 -10.33
CA ARG A 107 2.53 -4.90 -10.71
C ARG A 107 1.64 -5.27 -11.89
N ASP A 108 0.38 -4.99 -11.77
CA ASP A 108 -0.56 -5.05 -12.89
C ASP A 108 -0.33 -3.85 -13.82
N GLU A 109 -0.14 -4.08 -15.10
CA GLU A 109 0.20 -3.00 -16.06
C GLU A 109 -0.98 -2.07 -16.37
N GLU A 110 -2.21 -2.56 -16.29
CA GLU A 110 -3.40 -1.78 -16.61
C GLU A 110 -3.85 -0.93 -15.42
N THR A 111 -3.80 -1.50 -14.21
CA THR A 111 -4.30 -0.85 -13.00
C THR A 111 -3.21 -0.16 -12.19
N GLY A 112 -1.97 -0.56 -12.36
CA GLY A 112 -0.83 -0.11 -11.57
C GLY A 112 -0.74 -0.73 -10.17
N ILE A 113 -1.65 -1.65 -9.83
CA ILE A 113 -1.73 -2.29 -8.52
C ILE A 113 -0.49 -3.13 -8.27
N VAL A 114 0.09 -2.96 -7.08
CA VAL A 114 1.25 -3.72 -6.64
C VAL A 114 0.85 -4.72 -5.57
N THR A 115 1.21 -5.97 -5.78
CA THR A 115 1.06 -7.05 -4.80
C THR A 115 2.43 -7.57 -4.38
N ALA A 116 2.51 -8.16 -3.19
CA ALA A 116 3.77 -8.67 -2.65
C ALA A 116 3.64 -10.11 -2.15
N SER A 117 4.73 -10.86 -2.29
CA SER A 117 4.89 -12.19 -1.69
C SER A 117 6.32 -12.39 -1.20
N GLY A 118 6.55 -13.44 -0.43
CA GLY A 118 7.87 -13.77 0.10
C GLY A 118 8.03 -13.40 1.59
N LYS A 119 9.27 -13.33 2.05
CA LYS A 119 9.60 -13.07 3.45
C LYS A 119 10.38 -11.76 3.57
N CYS A 120 9.95 -10.90 4.48
CA CYS A 120 10.69 -9.71 4.86
C CYS A 120 12.04 -10.09 5.49
N LYS A 121 13.11 -9.51 5.01
CA LYS A 121 14.46 -9.63 5.58
C LYS A 121 14.84 -8.39 6.37
N TYR A 122 14.28 -7.25 6.04
CA TYR A 122 14.62 -5.95 6.57
C TYR A 122 13.39 -5.25 7.13
N ASN A 123 13.58 -4.28 8.00
CA ASN A 123 12.48 -3.48 8.54
C ASN A 123 11.72 -2.72 7.46
N ALA A 124 12.42 -2.23 6.45
CA ALA A 124 11.83 -1.55 5.30
C ALA A 124 10.87 -2.46 4.50
N ASP A 125 11.19 -3.76 4.39
CA ASP A 125 10.27 -4.73 3.75
C ASP A 125 8.95 -4.85 4.53
N ASN A 126 9.00 -4.81 5.89
CA ASN A 126 7.79 -4.88 6.71
C ASN A 126 6.91 -3.65 6.52
N ILE A 127 7.52 -2.45 6.41
CA ILE A 127 6.79 -1.21 6.17
C ILE A 127 6.16 -1.24 4.77
N LEU A 128 6.92 -1.65 3.75
CA LEU A 128 6.40 -1.79 2.39
C LEU A 128 5.26 -2.81 2.32
N LEU A 129 5.43 -3.97 2.97
CA LEU A 129 4.37 -4.99 3.02
C LEU A 129 3.12 -4.47 3.73
N SER A 130 3.31 -3.65 4.78
CA SER A 130 2.19 -2.98 5.44
C SER A 130 1.49 -1.99 4.52
N ALA A 131 2.25 -1.18 3.77
CA ALA A 131 1.69 -0.24 2.79
C ALA A 131 0.87 -0.93 1.69
N ILE A 132 1.32 -2.13 1.26
CA ILE A 132 0.61 -2.93 0.23
C ILE A 132 -0.67 -3.57 0.79
N ASN A 133 -0.70 -3.90 2.09
CA ASN A 133 -1.79 -4.69 2.69
C ASN A 133 -2.62 -3.87 3.70
N ASP A 134 -2.43 -2.58 3.83
CA ASP A 134 -3.21 -1.75 4.75
C ASP A 134 -4.67 -1.69 4.31
N LYS A 135 -5.57 -1.75 5.29
CA LYS A 135 -7.03 -1.77 5.05
C LYS A 135 -7.67 -0.38 5.07
N GLN A 136 -6.92 0.62 5.45
CA GLN A 136 -7.41 1.97 5.64
C GLN A 136 -6.58 3.01 4.89
N ILE A 137 -5.43 2.62 4.35
CA ILE A 137 -4.52 3.53 3.68
C ILE A 137 -4.19 2.99 2.29
N SER A 138 -4.55 3.74 1.27
CA SER A 138 -4.15 3.51 -0.11
C SER A 138 -3.04 4.48 -0.49
N VAL A 139 -1.95 3.95 -1.03
CA VAL A 139 -0.80 4.74 -1.49
C VAL A 139 -0.80 4.83 -3.01
N CYS A 140 -0.96 6.03 -3.55
CA CYS A 140 -0.96 6.27 -4.98
C CYS A 140 0.33 6.99 -5.41
N ILE A 141 1.19 6.29 -6.12
CA ILE A 141 2.44 6.81 -6.69
C ILE A 141 2.22 7.16 -8.15
N ASN A 142 2.39 8.43 -8.50
CA ASN A 142 2.39 8.91 -9.88
C ASN A 142 3.85 9.10 -10.35
N ALA A 143 4.34 8.21 -11.18
CA ALA A 143 5.70 8.25 -11.72
C ALA A 143 5.72 9.07 -13.02
N ILE A 144 6.42 10.19 -12.99
CA ILE A 144 6.56 11.13 -14.12
C ILE A 144 7.90 10.94 -14.82
N ASN A 145 7.97 11.35 -16.08
CA ASN A 145 9.19 11.36 -16.87
C ASN A 145 9.69 12.80 -17.06
N GLY A 146 10.40 13.30 -16.06
CA GLY A 146 10.87 14.69 -16.04
C GLY A 146 9.87 15.63 -15.40
N ASN A 147 10.39 16.72 -14.88
CA ASN A 147 9.64 17.73 -14.17
C ASN A 147 9.74 19.06 -14.93
N GLU A 148 8.63 19.49 -15.50
CA GLU A 148 8.56 20.82 -16.13
C GLU A 148 8.59 21.98 -15.11
N ASN A 149 8.37 21.66 -13.83
CA ASN A 149 8.40 22.61 -12.73
C ASN A 149 9.34 22.07 -11.66
N ASP A 150 10.41 22.73 -11.35
CA ASP A 150 11.49 22.39 -10.38
C ASP A 150 11.04 22.04 -8.93
N TYR A 151 9.79 21.65 -8.71
CA TYR A 151 9.21 21.41 -7.40
C TYR A 151 9.33 19.98 -6.87
N VAL A 152 9.70 19.04 -7.72
CA VAL A 152 9.81 17.61 -7.34
C VAL A 152 11.21 17.14 -7.66
N PHE A 153 12.10 17.14 -6.68
CA PHE A 153 13.42 16.55 -6.83
C PHE A 153 13.40 15.13 -6.26
N GLY A 154 13.44 14.13 -7.15
CA GLY A 154 13.27 12.72 -6.79
C GLY A 154 11.81 12.35 -6.52
N GLY A 155 11.22 12.89 -5.46
CA GLY A 155 9.84 12.69 -5.10
C GLY A 155 9.23 13.84 -4.31
N SER A 156 7.91 13.93 -4.29
CA SER A 156 7.18 14.90 -3.48
C SER A 156 5.84 14.35 -3.01
N PHE A 157 5.60 14.47 -1.73
CA PHE A 157 4.31 14.14 -1.12
C PHE A 157 3.26 15.19 -1.51
N MET A 158 2.23 14.75 -2.23
CA MET A 158 1.17 15.61 -2.76
C MET A 158 -0.04 15.71 -1.84
N GLY A 159 0.07 15.17 -0.64
CA GLY A 159 -0.99 15.24 0.37
C GLY A 159 -1.80 13.96 0.51
N SER A 160 -2.81 14.03 1.36
CA SER A 160 -3.74 12.93 1.63
C SER A 160 -5.18 13.41 1.60
N GLU A 161 -6.08 12.50 1.29
CA GLU A 161 -7.52 12.67 1.34
C GLU A 161 -8.10 11.68 2.36
N ILE A 162 -9.09 12.12 3.15
CA ILE A 162 -9.79 11.25 4.10
C ILE A 162 -11.22 11.10 3.67
N GLU A 163 -11.66 9.88 3.51
CA GLU A 163 -13.05 9.53 3.23
C GLU A 163 -13.66 8.80 4.41
N ASN A 164 -14.88 9.18 4.77
CA ASN A 164 -15.69 8.38 5.69
C ASN A 164 -16.53 7.41 4.85
N ARG A 165 -16.18 6.14 4.88
CA ARG A 165 -16.93 5.11 4.16
C ARG A 165 -17.97 4.50 5.09
N GLY A 166 -19.21 4.74 4.74
CA GLY A 166 -20.41 4.03 5.09
C GLY A 166 -20.76 3.84 6.55
N GLU A 167 -21.79 4.55 6.99
CA GLU A 167 -22.72 3.96 7.93
C GLU A 167 -23.52 2.89 7.17
N PHE A 168 -23.27 1.60 7.42
CA PHE A 168 -24.21 0.59 6.99
C PHE A 168 -25.49 0.74 7.81
N PRO A 169 -26.65 0.94 7.19
CA PRO A 169 -27.92 0.87 7.89
C PRO A 169 -28.16 -0.59 8.28
N ILE A 170 -27.59 -1.01 9.40
CA ILE A 170 -27.98 -2.25 10.00
C ILE A 170 -29.37 -2.03 10.58
N SER A 171 -30.34 -2.75 10.07
CA SER A 171 -31.74 -2.76 10.52
C SER A 171 -31.93 -3.33 11.95
N LYS A 172 -30.95 -3.14 12.83
CA LYS A 172 -31.02 -3.47 14.26
C LYS A 172 -30.62 -2.24 15.08
N PRO A 173 -31.48 -1.77 16.00
CA PRO A 173 -31.37 -0.45 16.64
C PRO A 173 -30.28 -0.32 17.72
N PHE A 174 -29.21 -1.15 17.75
CA PHE A 174 -28.28 -1.15 18.88
C PHE A 174 -26.78 -1.32 18.54
N LEU A 175 -26.35 -1.26 17.29
CA LEU A 175 -24.93 -1.21 16.96
C LEU A 175 -24.65 -0.04 15.99
N ILE A 176 -24.29 1.09 16.54
CA ILE A 176 -23.61 2.14 15.76
C ILE A 176 -22.18 1.62 15.56
N VAL A 177 -21.94 0.92 14.48
CA VAL A 177 -20.59 0.68 14.00
C VAL A 177 -20.16 1.97 13.36
N GLY A 178 -19.30 2.73 14.02
CA GLY A 178 -18.76 3.97 13.48
C GLY A 178 -18.15 3.69 12.10
N GLY A 179 -18.44 4.56 11.14
CA GLY A 179 -17.94 4.43 9.79
C GLY A 179 -16.42 4.28 9.79
N PHE A 180 -15.90 3.42 8.92
CA PHE A 180 -14.46 3.27 8.74
C PHE A 180 -13.93 4.47 7.98
N LYS A 181 -12.77 4.98 8.43
CA LYS A 181 -12.06 6.05 7.75
C LYS A 181 -11.04 5.45 6.82
N TYR A 182 -10.95 6.00 5.63
CA TYR A 182 -9.96 5.64 4.62
C TYR A 182 -9.13 6.84 4.27
N VAL A 183 -7.87 6.62 4.03
CA VAL A 183 -6.92 7.65 3.62
C VAL A 183 -6.32 7.24 2.29
N THR A 184 -6.40 8.10 1.31
CA THR A 184 -5.64 7.98 0.06
C THR A 184 -4.52 9.00 0.10
N THR A 185 -3.28 8.54 0.01
CA THR A 185 -2.11 9.40 -0.14
C THR A 185 -1.71 9.51 -1.60
N LYS A 186 -1.15 10.65 -1.98
CA LYS A 186 -0.65 10.92 -3.33
C LYS A 186 0.81 11.30 -3.24
N GLN A 187 1.65 10.65 -4.03
CA GLN A 187 3.07 10.89 -4.15
C GLN A 187 3.42 11.02 -5.63
N THR A 188 4.13 12.07 -6.02
CA THR A 188 4.71 12.18 -7.35
C THR A 188 6.19 11.84 -7.26
N VAL A 189 6.71 11.03 -8.19
CA VAL A 189 8.12 10.64 -8.23
C VAL A 189 8.67 10.77 -9.64
N ASP A 190 9.93 11.15 -9.74
CA ASP A 190 10.73 11.02 -10.96
C ASP A 190 11.75 9.89 -10.74
N PRO A 191 11.52 8.69 -11.30
CA PRO A 191 12.40 7.56 -11.04
C PRO A 191 13.81 7.74 -11.61
N TYR A 192 14.02 8.61 -12.57
CA TYR A 192 15.36 8.87 -13.11
C TYR A 192 16.17 9.75 -12.16
N GLU A 193 15.54 10.71 -11.50
CA GLU A 193 16.14 11.46 -10.40
C GLU A 193 16.35 10.60 -9.17
N CYS A 194 15.38 9.73 -8.82
CA CYS A 194 15.55 8.76 -7.74
C CYS A 194 16.79 7.88 -7.96
N ALA A 195 17.00 7.36 -9.17
CA ALA A 195 18.19 6.59 -9.49
C ALA A 195 19.50 7.42 -9.39
N GLY A 196 19.44 8.69 -9.76
CA GLY A 196 20.56 9.62 -9.57
C GLY A 196 20.88 9.89 -8.10
N ILE A 197 19.86 9.98 -7.26
CA ILE A 197 20.00 10.09 -5.79
C ILE A 197 20.62 8.82 -5.22
N ASP A 198 20.19 7.65 -5.68
CA ASP A 198 20.78 6.37 -5.28
C ASP A 198 22.27 6.25 -5.64
N GLU A 199 22.68 6.84 -6.77
CA GLU A 199 24.07 6.78 -7.26
C GLU A 199 24.98 7.79 -6.55
N PHE A 200 24.51 9.02 -6.32
CA PHE A 200 25.36 10.13 -5.85
C PHE A 200 25.03 10.59 -4.42
N GLY A 201 23.83 10.30 -3.92
CA GLY A 201 23.44 10.69 -2.58
C GLY A 201 24.08 9.83 -1.50
N THR A 202 24.04 10.32 -0.29
CA THR A 202 24.36 9.52 0.91
C THR A 202 23.08 9.16 1.65
N PHE A 203 23.07 8.01 2.30
CA PHE A 203 21.91 7.53 3.02
C PHE A 203 22.22 7.38 4.51
N ARG A 204 21.23 7.70 5.34
CA ARG A 204 21.34 7.46 6.78
C ARG A 204 21.14 5.97 7.06
N ASN A 205 22.14 5.36 7.70
CA ASN A 205 22.12 3.92 8.04
C ASN A 205 21.54 3.67 9.45
N ASP A 206 21.15 4.69 10.18
CA ASP A 206 20.71 4.63 11.56
C ASP A 206 19.28 4.11 11.73
N ILE A 207 18.46 4.15 10.68
CA ILE A 207 17.06 3.71 10.72
C ILE A 207 16.92 2.21 10.48
N ASP A 208 17.64 1.67 9.46
CA ASP A 208 17.55 0.27 9.03
C ASP A 208 18.74 -0.60 9.44
N GLY A 209 19.65 -0.09 10.24
CA GLY A 209 20.87 -0.83 10.60
C GLY A 209 21.89 -0.87 9.45
N ILE A 210 22.21 -2.03 8.92
CA ILE A 210 23.37 -2.26 8.04
C ILE A 210 22.94 -2.39 6.55
N PHE A 211 21.89 -1.70 6.11
CA PHE A 211 21.52 -1.83 4.70
C PHE A 211 22.27 -0.82 3.82
N PRO A 212 23.11 -1.25 2.86
CA PRO A 212 23.73 -0.32 1.92
C PRO A 212 22.66 0.33 1.06
N ALA A 213 22.81 1.62 0.76
CA ALA A 213 22.03 2.25 -0.28
C ALA A 213 22.21 1.45 -1.58
N THR A 214 21.11 1.13 -2.22
CA THR A 214 21.09 0.35 -3.45
C THR A 214 20.16 1.04 -4.43
N TYR A 215 20.28 0.70 -5.68
CA TYR A 215 19.32 1.10 -6.70
C TYR A 215 17.89 0.84 -6.23
N GLY A 216 17.05 1.87 -6.24
CA GLY A 216 15.68 1.85 -5.76
C GLY A 216 15.49 2.25 -4.29
N SER A 217 16.54 2.58 -3.55
CA SER A 217 16.43 3.02 -2.15
C SER A 217 15.60 4.28 -2.01
N THR A 218 15.80 5.25 -2.90
CA THR A 218 15.00 6.49 -2.93
C THR A 218 13.54 6.18 -3.27
N MET A 219 13.28 5.30 -4.24
CA MET A 219 11.92 4.90 -4.59
C MET A 219 11.19 4.23 -3.40
N LEU A 220 11.88 3.39 -2.64
CA LEU A 220 11.34 2.78 -1.42
C LEU A 220 11.07 3.84 -0.34
N HIS A 221 11.96 4.84 -0.23
CA HIS A 221 11.76 5.98 0.66
C HIS A 221 10.46 6.71 0.34
N GLU A 222 10.23 7.08 -0.91
CA GLU A 222 9.04 7.80 -1.36
C GLU A 222 7.73 7.02 -1.08
N VAL A 223 7.73 5.72 -1.32
CA VAL A 223 6.57 4.86 -1.03
C VAL A 223 6.31 4.78 0.48
N THR A 224 7.36 4.58 1.28
CA THR A 224 7.22 4.46 2.73
C THR A 224 6.89 5.79 3.39
N GLU A 225 7.40 6.90 2.91
CA GLU A 225 7.03 8.25 3.32
C GLU A 225 5.54 8.50 3.10
N SER A 226 5.06 8.20 1.89
CA SER A 226 3.65 8.36 1.54
C SER A 226 2.73 7.53 2.44
N TYR A 227 3.10 6.28 2.72
CA TYR A 227 2.35 5.42 3.64
C TYR A 227 2.32 5.97 5.08
N LEU A 228 3.46 6.39 5.60
CA LEU A 228 3.56 6.96 6.95
C LEU A 228 2.79 8.28 7.06
N GLY A 229 2.79 9.10 6.01
CA GLY A 229 1.92 10.28 5.91
C GLY A 229 0.45 9.90 6.01
N GLY A 230 0.05 8.82 5.34
CA GLY A 230 -1.29 8.24 5.46
C GLY A 230 -1.64 7.80 6.88
N GLN A 231 -0.73 7.15 7.59
CA GLN A 231 -0.92 6.76 8.99
C GLN A 231 -1.12 7.97 9.90
N ILE A 232 -0.31 9.02 9.74
CA ILE A 232 -0.44 10.26 10.50
C ILE A 232 -1.79 10.93 10.19
N SER A 233 -2.17 11.00 8.91
CA SER A 233 -3.45 11.54 8.47
C SER A 233 -4.64 10.82 9.11
N LEU A 234 -4.60 9.48 9.12
CA LEU A 234 -5.61 8.62 9.73
C LEU A 234 -5.69 8.83 11.25
N GLN A 235 -4.54 8.84 11.91
CA GLN A 235 -4.45 8.99 13.37
C GLN A 235 -4.97 10.35 13.84
N LEU A 236 -4.58 11.42 13.15
CA LEU A 236 -4.99 12.78 13.49
C LEU A 236 -6.40 13.12 12.97
N ASN A 237 -6.92 12.34 12.06
CA ASN A 237 -8.16 12.58 11.35
C ASN A 237 -8.17 13.93 10.60
N ILE A 238 -7.07 14.27 9.97
CA ILE A 238 -6.92 15.45 9.12
C ILE A 238 -6.27 15.07 7.80
N PRO A 239 -6.71 15.61 6.66
CA PRO A 239 -5.96 15.49 5.42
C PRO A 239 -4.65 16.26 5.54
N LEU A 240 -3.55 15.67 5.09
CA LEU A 240 -2.28 16.36 4.96
C LEU A 240 -2.25 17.13 3.64
N LEU A 241 -1.74 18.34 3.68
CA LEU A 241 -1.51 19.16 2.50
C LEU A 241 -0.20 18.73 1.79
N PRO A 242 0.01 19.11 0.52
CA PRO A 242 1.28 18.88 -0.15
C PRO A 242 2.48 19.37 0.66
N ALA A 243 3.62 18.70 0.48
CA ALA A 243 4.88 18.97 1.18
C ALA A 243 5.53 20.28 0.75
N ILE A 244 4.85 21.38 0.99
CA ILE A 244 5.34 22.74 0.71
C ILE A 244 5.59 23.42 2.05
N GLU A 245 6.82 23.93 2.23
CA GLU A 245 7.20 24.67 3.43
C GLU A 245 6.22 25.84 3.68
N GLY A 246 5.76 25.97 4.91
CA GLY A 246 4.75 26.94 5.31
C GLY A 246 3.30 26.44 5.28
N ASN A 247 3.01 25.27 4.74
CA ASN A 247 1.71 24.64 4.87
C ASN A 247 1.42 24.24 6.32
N LEU A 248 0.16 24.32 6.74
CA LEU A 248 -0.27 24.05 8.12
C LEU A 248 0.07 22.63 8.59
N THR A 249 0.13 21.67 7.69
CA THR A 249 0.40 20.26 7.98
C THR A 249 1.85 19.85 7.68
N TYR A 250 2.71 20.77 7.24
CA TYR A 250 4.09 20.48 6.82
C TYR A 250 4.90 19.74 7.90
N LYS A 251 4.74 20.12 9.15
CA LYS A 251 5.39 19.43 10.29
C LYS A 251 5.06 17.94 10.42
N TYR A 252 3.88 17.53 9.97
CA TYR A 252 3.46 16.13 9.98
C TYR A 252 4.04 15.36 8.79
N TYR A 253 4.14 16.04 7.65
CA TYR A 253 4.90 15.53 6.53
C TYR A 253 6.37 15.28 6.92
N GLU A 254 7.03 16.25 7.56
CA GLU A 254 8.41 16.07 8.04
C GLU A 254 8.56 14.85 8.96
N GLN A 255 7.57 14.57 9.81
CA GLN A 255 7.59 13.37 10.65
C GLN A 255 7.55 12.09 9.82
N ALA A 256 6.70 12.03 8.79
CA ALA A 256 6.64 10.90 7.87
C ALA A 256 7.95 10.74 7.10
N HIS A 257 8.46 11.83 6.56
CA HIS A 257 9.70 11.88 5.80
C HIS A 257 10.88 11.36 6.64
N PHE A 258 11.08 11.86 7.85
CA PHE A 258 12.18 11.41 8.72
C PHE A 258 12.02 10.00 9.27
N ALA A 259 10.80 9.47 9.32
CA ALA A 259 10.54 8.11 9.74
C ALA A 259 10.60 7.10 8.59
N ALA A 260 10.55 7.56 7.34
CA ALA A 260 10.65 6.68 6.18
C ALA A 260 12.03 6.03 6.10
N SER A 261 12.06 4.79 5.66
CA SER A 261 13.29 4.03 5.45
C SER A 261 14.11 4.65 4.31
N LYS A 262 15.43 4.41 4.36
CA LYS A 262 16.36 4.82 3.29
C LYS A 262 16.42 6.35 3.08
N GLN A 263 16.50 7.08 4.17
CA GLN A 263 16.64 8.54 4.15
C GLN A 263 17.80 9.00 3.27
N PRO A 264 17.57 9.63 2.12
CA PRO A 264 18.63 10.23 1.32
C PRO A 264 19.08 11.57 1.94
N ASN A 265 20.38 11.80 1.90
CA ASN A 265 20.97 13.11 2.20
C ASN A 265 21.68 13.61 0.95
N ILE A 266 21.20 14.73 0.41
CA ILE A 266 21.63 15.29 -0.86
C ILE A 266 22.24 16.65 -0.59
N THR A 267 23.47 16.85 -1.07
CA THR A 267 24.13 18.14 -1.02
C THR A 267 23.90 18.94 -2.30
N THR A 268 24.16 20.25 -2.27
CA THR A 268 24.07 21.11 -3.46
C THR A 268 24.98 20.62 -4.59
N ASP A 269 26.15 20.07 -4.25
CA ASP A 269 27.10 19.54 -5.24
C ASP A 269 26.59 18.25 -5.92
N ASP A 270 25.73 17.49 -5.25
CA ASP A 270 25.17 16.26 -5.77
C ASP A 270 24.02 16.53 -6.77
N ILE A 271 23.27 17.62 -6.59
CA ILE A 271 22.12 17.98 -7.44
C ILE A 271 22.51 18.03 -8.92
N HIS A 272 23.66 18.67 -9.25
CA HIS A 272 24.10 18.74 -10.65
C HIS A 272 24.39 17.35 -11.25
N LYS A 273 25.05 16.49 -10.50
CA LYS A 273 25.37 15.12 -10.93
C LYS A 273 24.10 14.29 -11.12
N ILE A 274 23.15 14.42 -10.19
CA ILE A 274 21.85 13.73 -10.21
C ILE A 274 21.06 14.13 -11.45
N ASN A 275 20.97 15.45 -11.73
CA ASN A 275 20.27 15.96 -12.90
C ASN A 275 20.94 15.50 -14.22
N MET A 276 22.26 15.48 -14.27
CA MET A 276 22.98 14.94 -15.44
C MET A 276 22.68 13.45 -15.64
N TYR A 277 22.72 12.66 -14.58
CA TYR A 277 22.42 11.23 -14.61
C TYR A 277 20.98 10.98 -15.07
N ALA A 278 20.01 11.67 -14.48
CA ALA A 278 18.62 11.55 -14.85
C ALA A 278 18.40 11.86 -16.34
N ASN A 279 18.96 12.97 -16.83
CA ASN A 279 18.82 13.38 -18.24
C ASN A 279 19.50 12.43 -19.22
N GLN A 280 20.56 11.73 -18.82
CA GLN A 280 21.23 10.72 -19.66
C GLN A 280 20.47 9.39 -19.72
N ASN A 281 19.68 9.05 -18.72
CA ASN A 281 18.99 7.78 -18.59
C ASN A 281 17.49 7.85 -18.89
N ARG A 282 16.94 9.04 -19.12
CA ARG A 282 15.58 9.20 -19.64
C ARG A 282 15.47 8.66 -21.06
N PRO A 283 14.33 8.03 -21.42
CA PRO A 283 14.10 7.52 -22.78
C PRO A 283 14.01 8.60 -23.84
#